data_0f4ab956bb9aec63f89fa5d90dd424fc
#
_entry.id   0f4ab956bb9aec63f89fa5d90dd424fc
#
_cell.length_a   1.000
_cell.length_b   1.000
_cell.length_c   1.000
_cell.angle_alpha   90.00
_cell.angle_beta   90.00
_cell.angle_gamma   90.00
#
_symmetry.space_group_name_H-M   'P 1'
#
loop_
_entity.id
_entity.type
_entity.pdbx_description
1 polymer ?
#
loop_
_entity_poly.entity_id
_entity_poly.type
_entity_poly.pdbx_seq_one_letter_code
_entity_poly.pdbx_strand_id
1 'polypeptide(L)'
;HADGDLLVKFNSWVRYGDIYHNLKFLVSSDFSGIYDKENVEAATWIDLSDKFRFSVGDDQTPSGEVNLKEYVGAEEDAKLFVAFRYEDEQKARQNNWIIRSITLDCVSAEGVRSNLATMSTMGWKVVDFENPAVTWNVASTSQILIDGGANQPKNVDWVISQAFDVRKTTPDTGVALKNISTTMDEY
;
A
#
# COMPACT_ATOMS: atom_id res chain seq x y z
N HIS A 1 2.15 0.11 20.06
CA HIS A 1 2.33 -0.22 18.74
C HIS A 1 1.80 -1.60 18.41
N ALA A 2 1.71 -2.57 18.72
CA ALA A 2 1.27 -3.82 18.15
C ALA A 2 -0.06 -4.34 18.66
N ASP A 3 -0.69 -3.64 19.56
CA ASP A 3 -1.89 -4.13 20.21
C ASP A 3 -3.18 -3.79 19.44
N GLY A 4 -3.06 -2.95 18.43
CA GLY A 4 -4.16 -2.57 17.57
C GLY A 4 -4.11 -3.23 16.19
N ASP A 5 -5.18 -3.06 15.42
CA ASP A 5 -5.29 -3.55 14.06
C ASP A 5 -4.81 -2.48 13.06
N LEU A 6 -4.34 -2.92 11.91
CA LEU A 6 -3.96 -2.08 10.78
C LEU A 6 -4.72 -2.57 9.56
N LEU A 7 -5.75 -1.83 9.15
CA LEU A 7 -6.74 -2.29 8.19
C LEU A 7 -6.59 -1.56 6.86
N VAL A 8 -6.47 -2.33 5.79
CA VAL A 8 -6.40 -1.80 4.43
C VAL A 8 -7.56 -2.31 3.59
N LYS A 9 -8.10 -1.44 2.75
CA LYS A 9 -9.09 -1.77 1.71
C LYS A 9 -8.96 -0.82 0.54
N PHE A 10 -9.39 -1.25 -0.62
CA PHE A 10 -9.41 -0.46 -1.85
C PHE A 10 -10.48 -0.98 -2.81
N ASN A 11 -10.69 -0.25 -3.90
CA ASN A 11 -11.46 -0.71 -5.04
C ASN A 11 -10.53 -0.88 -6.23
N SER A 12 -10.75 -1.92 -7.02
CA SER A 12 -10.02 -2.15 -8.26
C SER A 12 -10.97 -2.28 -9.44
N TRP A 13 -10.45 -1.95 -10.61
CA TRP A 13 -11.15 -2.13 -11.88
C TRP A 13 -10.14 -2.51 -12.96
N VAL A 14 -10.29 -3.72 -13.53
CA VAL A 14 -9.50 -4.17 -14.67
C VAL A 14 -10.29 -3.96 -15.96
N ARG A 15 -9.62 -3.47 -16.99
CA ARG A 15 -10.20 -3.24 -18.30
C ARG A 15 -9.25 -3.75 -19.38
N TYR A 16 -9.81 -4.16 -20.48
CA TYR A 16 -9.13 -4.64 -21.68
C TYR A 16 -8.23 -5.85 -21.45
N GLY A 17 -7.71 -6.41 -22.55
CA GLY A 17 -6.80 -7.55 -22.51
C GLY A 17 -7.43 -8.81 -21.91
N ASP A 18 -6.58 -9.77 -21.65
CA ASP A 18 -6.99 -10.99 -20.95
C ASP A 18 -7.09 -10.70 -19.44
N ILE A 19 -8.12 -11.23 -18.81
CA ILE A 19 -8.34 -11.03 -17.40
C ILE A 19 -7.60 -12.12 -16.64
N TYR A 20 -6.35 -11.83 -16.25
CA TYR A 20 -5.55 -12.71 -15.41
C TYR A 20 -5.23 -12.02 -14.09
N HIS A 21 -4.74 -12.78 -13.11
CA HIS A 21 -4.26 -12.30 -11.84
C HIS A 21 -2.86 -11.67 -11.98
N ASN A 22 -2.76 -10.63 -12.80
CA ASN A 22 -1.50 -9.97 -13.11
C ASN A 22 -1.24 -8.69 -12.30
N LEU A 23 -2.12 -8.37 -11.37
CA LEU A 23 -1.92 -7.34 -10.37
C LEU A 23 -1.77 -7.99 -9.00
N LYS A 24 -0.75 -7.59 -8.27
CA LYS A 24 -0.47 -8.07 -6.91
C LYS A 24 -0.47 -6.94 -5.91
N PHE A 25 -0.92 -7.23 -4.70
CA PHE A 25 -0.75 -6.37 -3.53
C PHE A 25 0.30 -6.99 -2.61
N LEU A 26 1.31 -6.20 -2.28
CA LEU A 26 2.44 -6.65 -1.47
C LEU A 26 2.73 -5.68 -0.34
N VAL A 27 3.33 -6.20 0.72
CA VAL A 27 3.81 -5.39 1.85
C VAL A 27 5.25 -5.73 2.17
N SER A 28 5.98 -4.74 2.68
CA SER A 28 7.35 -4.91 3.16
C SER A 28 7.57 -4.13 4.45
N SER A 29 8.25 -4.74 5.40
CA SER A 29 8.72 -4.09 6.62
C SER A 29 10.22 -3.81 6.61
N ASP A 30 10.94 -4.23 5.57
CA ASP A 30 12.39 -4.07 5.44
C ASP A 30 12.84 -3.28 4.20
N PHE A 31 11.90 -2.76 3.41
CA PHE A 31 12.24 -1.92 2.27
C PHE A 31 12.97 -0.66 2.73
N SER A 32 14.08 -0.34 2.06
CA SER A 32 14.96 0.79 2.44
C SER A 32 14.32 2.17 2.27
N GLY A 33 13.26 2.29 1.47
CA GLY A 33 12.69 3.58 1.08
C GLY A 33 13.47 4.28 -0.04
N ILE A 34 14.38 3.58 -0.70
CA ILE A 34 15.07 4.04 -1.90
C ILE A 34 14.36 3.43 -3.11
N TYR A 35 13.65 4.25 -3.87
CA TYR A 35 12.72 3.82 -4.91
C TYR A 35 13.43 3.58 -6.23
N ASP A 36 14.18 2.50 -6.28
CA ASP A 36 14.81 1.98 -7.48
C ASP A 36 14.71 0.45 -7.54
N LYS A 37 14.98 -0.12 -8.69
CA LYS A 37 14.87 -1.55 -8.94
C LYS A 37 15.74 -2.37 -7.98
N GLU A 38 16.99 -1.96 -7.78
CA GLU A 38 17.94 -2.68 -6.92
C GLU A 38 17.44 -2.79 -5.49
N ASN A 39 16.95 -1.68 -4.91
CA ASN A 39 16.45 -1.63 -3.54
C ASN A 39 15.10 -2.35 -3.39
N VAL A 40 14.23 -2.29 -4.39
CA VAL A 40 12.98 -3.07 -4.38
C VAL A 40 13.27 -4.57 -4.42
N GLU A 41 14.19 -5.01 -5.26
CA GLU A 41 14.60 -6.42 -5.33
C GLU A 41 15.31 -6.90 -4.06
N ALA A 42 16.05 -6.03 -3.38
CA ALA A 42 16.74 -6.36 -2.13
C ALA A 42 15.82 -6.54 -0.93
N ALA A 43 14.63 -5.95 -0.97
CA ALA A 43 13.66 -6.03 0.12
C ALA A 43 12.87 -7.35 0.09
N THR A 44 12.34 -7.71 1.26
CA THR A 44 11.40 -8.83 1.38
C THR A 44 9.98 -8.31 1.19
N TRP A 45 9.31 -8.80 0.17
CA TRP A 45 7.92 -8.48 -0.13
C TRP A 45 7.02 -9.68 0.12
N ILE A 46 5.96 -9.48 0.89
CA ILE A 46 4.97 -10.50 1.19
C ILE A 46 3.77 -10.27 0.28
N ASP A 47 3.46 -11.25 -0.56
CA ASP A 47 2.31 -11.22 -1.47
C ASP A 47 1.04 -11.56 -0.70
N LEU A 48 0.15 -10.59 -0.56
CA LEU A 48 -1.13 -10.73 0.12
C LEU A 48 -2.32 -10.76 -0.85
N SER A 49 -2.06 -10.92 -2.14
CA SER A 49 -3.09 -10.82 -3.16
C SER A 49 -4.27 -11.77 -2.95
N ASP A 50 -4.02 -12.96 -2.40
CA ASP A 50 -5.06 -13.95 -2.11
C ASP A 50 -6.03 -13.53 -1.01
N LYS A 51 -5.68 -12.52 -0.22
CA LYS A 51 -6.53 -11.99 0.85
C LYS A 51 -7.52 -10.94 0.37
N PHE A 52 -7.35 -10.46 -0.86
CA PHE A 52 -8.17 -9.42 -1.47
C PHE A 52 -9.00 -9.96 -2.61
N ARG A 53 -10.12 -9.29 -2.86
CA ARG A 53 -10.90 -9.48 -4.06
C ARG A 53 -10.49 -8.43 -5.10
N PHE A 54 -10.04 -8.88 -6.27
CA PHE A 54 -9.74 -8.02 -7.40
C PHE A 54 -10.84 -8.07 -8.46
N SER A 55 -10.97 -6.98 -9.21
CA SER A 55 -11.85 -6.91 -10.37
C SER A 55 -11.52 -8.03 -11.38
N VAL A 56 -12.55 -8.56 -12.00
CA VAL A 56 -12.46 -9.55 -13.08
C VAL A 56 -13.05 -9.03 -14.40
N GLY A 57 -13.11 -7.70 -14.56
CA GLY A 57 -13.63 -7.06 -15.77
C GLY A 57 -14.99 -6.39 -15.60
N ASP A 58 -15.59 -6.53 -14.43
CA ASP A 58 -16.81 -5.83 -14.04
C ASP A 58 -16.50 -4.39 -13.63
N ASP A 59 -17.50 -3.69 -13.12
CA ASP A 59 -17.34 -2.41 -12.46
C ASP A 59 -16.37 -2.46 -11.28
N GLN A 60 -16.18 -1.34 -10.61
CA GLN A 60 -15.31 -1.27 -9.43
C GLN A 60 -15.65 -2.36 -8.42
N THR A 61 -14.64 -3.16 -8.09
CA THR A 61 -14.76 -4.27 -7.15
C THR A 61 -14.13 -3.89 -5.82
N PRO A 62 -14.89 -3.89 -4.72
CA PRO A 62 -14.33 -3.71 -3.38
C PRO A 62 -13.42 -4.89 -3.02
N SER A 63 -12.24 -4.59 -2.49
CA SER A 63 -11.24 -5.60 -2.15
C SER A 63 -11.58 -6.44 -0.92
N GLY A 64 -12.50 -5.96 -0.09
CA GLY A 64 -12.60 -6.41 1.30
C GLY A 64 -11.53 -5.76 2.17
N GLU A 65 -11.70 -5.84 3.47
CA GLU A 65 -10.79 -5.26 4.45
C GLU A 65 -9.83 -6.33 4.97
N VAL A 66 -8.54 -6.06 4.94
CA VAL A 66 -7.48 -6.98 5.38
C VAL A 66 -6.67 -6.35 6.50
N ASN A 67 -6.40 -7.13 7.54
CA ASN A 67 -5.57 -6.69 8.66
C ASN A 67 -4.10 -6.98 8.37
N LEU A 68 -3.29 -5.93 8.37
CA LEU A 68 -1.85 -6.01 8.11
C LEU A 68 -1.00 -6.15 9.38
N LYS A 69 -1.62 -6.28 10.55
CA LYS A 69 -0.95 -6.29 11.85
C LYS A 69 0.20 -7.29 11.93
N GLU A 70 0.02 -8.49 11.43
CA GLU A 70 1.03 -9.55 11.51
C GLU A 70 2.24 -9.33 10.58
N TYR A 71 2.15 -8.39 9.65
CA TYR A 71 3.23 -8.08 8.69
C TYR A 71 4.07 -6.87 9.10
N VAL A 72 3.73 -6.25 10.20
CA VAL A 72 4.51 -5.16 10.80
C VAL A 72 5.76 -5.77 11.45
N GLY A 73 6.91 -5.15 11.22
CA GLY A 73 8.15 -5.56 11.85
C GLY A 73 8.10 -5.42 13.37
N ALA A 74 8.87 -6.25 14.06
CA ALA A 74 8.91 -6.26 15.51
C ALA A 74 9.80 -5.14 16.11
N GLU A 75 10.59 -4.49 15.28
CA GLU A 75 11.53 -3.47 15.71
C GLU A 75 10.81 -2.21 16.18
N GLU A 76 11.43 -1.47 17.10
CA GLU A 76 10.84 -0.26 17.66
C GLU A 76 10.61 0.84 16.62
N ASP A 77 11.41 0.88 15.58
CA ASP A 77 11.32 1.81 14.47
C ASP A 77 10.72 1.17 13.20
N ALA A 78 10.00 0.07 13.36
CA ALA A 78 9.40 -0.65 12.26
C ALA A 78 8.52 0.23 11.39
N LYS A 79 8.71 0.10 10.09
CA LYS A 79 7.92 0.79 9.06
C LYS A 79 7.24 -0.23 8.18
N LEU A 80 6.12 0.18 7.61
CA LEU A 80 5.41 -0.64 6.64
C LEU A 80 5.29 0.13 5.33
N PHE A 81 5.57 -0.57 4.24
CA PHE A 81 5.30 -0.12 2.87
C PHE A 81 4.25 -1.04 2.26
N VAL A 82 3.36 -0.46 1.49
CA VAL A 82 2.42 -1.22 0.65
C VAL A 82 2.71 -0.93 -0.82
N ALA A 83 2.50 -1.93 -1.67
CA ALA A 83 2.78 -1.81 -3.09
C ALA A 83 1.76 -2.55 -3.93
N PHE A 84 1.55 -2.05 -5.14
CA PHE A 84 0.94 -2.81 -6.23
C PHE A 84 2.01 -3.11 -7.27
N ARG A 85 2.03 -4.35 -7.74
CA ARG A 85 2.92 -4.80 -8.80
C ARG A 85 2.09 -5.30 -9.96
N TYR A 86 2.33 -4.71 -11.11
CA TYR A 86 1.74 -5.09 -12.38
C TYR A 86 2.75 -5.87 -13.20
N GLU A 87 2.33 -6.99 -13.78
CA GLU A 87 3.13 -7.75 -14.73
C GLU A 87 2.24 -8.27 -15.85
N ASP A 88 2.58 -7.97 -17.08
CA ASP A 88 1.90 -8.49 -18.25
C ASP A 88 2.90 -8.91 -19.32
N GLU A 89 2.58 -10.00 -20.03
CA GLU A 89 3.43 -10.52 -21.07
C GLU A 89 3.25 -9.75 -22.38
N GLN A 90 4.18 -9.93 -23.31
CA GLN A 90 4.04 -9.37 -24.65
C GLN A 90 2.78 -9.93 -25.32
N LYS A 91 1.88 -9.06 -25.71
CA LYS A 91 0.63 -9.43 -26.41
C LYS A 91 -0.03 -8.25 -27.11
N ALA A 92 -1.04 -8.56 -27.90
CA ALA A 92 -1.76 -7.56 -28.71
C ALA A 92 -2.45 -6.49 -27.86
N ARG A 93 -2.93 -6.84 -26.67
CA ARG A 93 -3.55 -5.90 -25.73
C ARG A 93 -3.26 -6.30 -24.29
N GLN A 94 -2.59 -5.45 -23.55
CA GLN A 94 -2.36 -5.60 -22.14
C GLN A 94 -3.50 -4.97 -21.34
N ASN A 95 -3.69 -5.41 -20.09
CA ASN A 95 -4.73 -4.90 -19.20
C ASN A 95 -4.46 -3.45 -18.77
N ASN A 96 -5.55 -2.76 -18.49
CA ASN A 96 -5.53 -1.55 -17.68
C ASN A 96 -6.02 -1.89 -16.28
N TRP A 97 -5.33 -1.36 -15.27
CA TRP A 97 -5.80 -1.43 -13.88
C TRP A 97 -6.00 -0.04 -13.31
N ILE A 98 -7.10 0.13 -12.61
CA ILE A 98 -7.42 1.36 -11.88
C ILE A 98 -7.65 0.99 -10.43
N ILE A 99 -6.94 1.68 -9.52
CA ILE A 99 -7.10 1.52 -8.07
C ILE A 99 -7.66 2.82 -7.51
N ARG A 100 -8.73 2.71 -6.74
CA ARG A 100 -9.42 3.83 -6.11
C ARG A 100 -9.70 3.58 -4.65
N SER A 101 -9.95 4.64 -3.92
CA SER A 101 -10.52 4.60 -2.57
C SER A 101 -9.72 3.78 -1.57
N ILE A 102 -8.40 3.68 -1.77
CA ILE A 102 -7.57 3.00 -0.77
C ILE A 102 -7.58 3.78 0.54
N THR A 103 -7.78 3.04 1.63
CA THR A 103 -7.64 3.56 2.98
C THR A 103 -6.79 2.62 3.81
N LEU A 104 -5.97 3.21 4.65
CA LEU A 104 -5.20 2.52 5.67
C LEU A 104 -5.63 3.09 7.01
N ASP A 105 -6.28 2.27 7.82
CA ASP A 105 -6.80 2.66 9.12
C ASP A 105 -6.13 1.86 10.23
N CYS A 106 -5.97 2.48 11.39
CA CYS A 106 -5.57 1.79 12.59
C CYS A 106 -6.71 1.74 13.61
N VAL A 107 -6.75 0.65 14.35
CA VAL A 107 -7.70 0.44 15.44
C VAL A 107 -6.90 0.21 16.69
N SER A 108 -7.10 1.04 17.73
CA SER A 108 -6.40 0.90 19.00
C SER A 108 -6.86 -0.36 19.75
N ALA A 109 -6.14 -0.72 20.82
CA ALA A 109 -6.52 -1.82 21.70
C ALA A 109 -7.92 -1.61 22.32
N GLU A 110 -8.34 -0.36 22.49
CA GLU A 110 -9.66 0.03 22.99
C GLU A 110 -10.74 0.03 21.91
N GLY A 111 -10.39 -0.28 20.67
CA GLY A 111 -11.32 -0.33 19.54
C GLY A 111 -11.56 1.01 18.85
N VAL A 112 -10.77 2.03 19.12
CA VAL A 112 -10.88 3.34 18.45
C VAL A 112 -10.24 3.29 17.09
N ARG A 113 -11.02 3.52 16.05
CA ARG A 113 -10.57 3.56 14.66
C ARG A 113 -10.15 4.96 14.25
N SER A 114 -9.00 5.08 13.59
CA SER A 114 -8.49 6.33 13.03
C SER A 114 -7.86 6.10 11.67
N ASN A 115 -7.98 7.08 10.78
CA ASN A 115 -7.39 7.00 9.45
C ASN A 115 -5.91 7.37 9.48
N LEU A 116 -5.07 6.50 8.94
CA LEU A 116 -3.64 6.73 8.78
C LEU A 116 -3.32 7.30 7.40
N ALA A 117 -3.96 6.80 6.35
CA ALA A 117 -3.77 7.28 4.99
C ALA A 117 -5.00 7.03 4.11
N THR A 118 -5.15 7.88 3.10
CA THR A 118 -6.12 7.76 2.01
C THR A 118 -5.40 7.73 0.67
N MET A 119 -6.11 7.56 -0.43
CA MET A 119 -5.54 7.60 -1.78
C MET A 119 -4.62 8.82 -1.98
N SER A 120 -5.01 9.99 -1.52
CA SER A 120 -4.25 11.23 -1.71
C SER A 120 -3.03 11.38 -0.80
N THR A 121 -2.95 10.60 0.26
CA THR A 121 -1.86 10.68 1.26
C THR A 121 -0.97 9.45 1.30
N MET A 122 -1.17 8.49 0.40
CA MET A 122 -0.33 7.29 0.33
C MET A 122 1.12 7.57 -0.11
N GLY A 123 1.36 8.71 -0.77
CA GLY A 123 2.70 9.08 -1.21
C GLY A 123 3.27 8.16 -2.28
N TRP A 124 2.44 7.74 -3.21
CA TRP A 124 2.81 6.78 -4.25
C TRP A 124 4.02 7.21 -5.07
N LYS A 125 4.96 6.29 -5.25
CA LYS A 125 6.11 6.42 -6.14
C LYS A 125 6.22 5.22 -7.06
N VAL A 126 6.54 5.48 -8.32
CA VAL A 126 6.66 4.47 -9.37
C VAL A 126 8.09 3.96 -9.42
N VAL A 127 8.25 2.65 -9.54
CA VAL A 127 9.52 2.00 -9.85
C VAL A 127 9.30 1.09 -11.05
N ASP A 128 9.75 1.53 -12.21
CA ASP A 128 9.67 0.76 -13.45
C ASP A 128 10.75 -0.32 -13.48
N PHE A 129 10.35 -1.54 -13.75
CA PHE A 129 11.28 -2.67 -13.89
C PHE A 129 11.52 -3.03 -15.34
N GLU A 130 10.49 -2.95 -16.15
CA GLU A 130 10.55 -3.39 -17.54
C GLU A 130 9.48 -2.64 -18.37
N ASN A 131 9.87 -2.12 -19.52
CA ASN A 131 9.07 -1.29 -20.41
C ASN A 131 8.69 0.09 -19.84
N PRO A 132 9.61 1.06 -19.85
CA PRO A 132 9.37 2.40 -19.30
C PRO A 132 8.32 3.22 -20.06
N ALA A 133 7.87 2.74 -21.22
CA ALA A 133 6.77 3.38 -21.95
C ALA A 133 5.39 3.17 -21.29
N VAL A 134 5.29 2.18 -20.41
CA VAL A 134 4.06 1.85 -19.68
C VAL A 134 4.36 1.88 -18.19
N THR A 135 3.86 2.89 -17.51
CA THR A 135 4.10 3.08 -16.08
C THR A 135 2.81 3.44 -15.34
N TRP A 136 2.81 3.26 -14.02
CA TRP A 136 1.73 3.74 -13.18
C TRP A 136 1.60 5.25 -13.25
N ASN A 137 0.40 5.74 -13.48
CA ASN A 137 0.08 7.15 -13.40
C ASN A 137 -0.43 7.47 -11.99
N VAL A 138 0.34 8.27 -11.26
CA VAL A 138 0.06 8.67 -9.87
C VAL A 138 -0.25 10.17 -9.74
N ALA A 139 -0.53 10.84 -10.83
CA ALA A 139 -0.77 12.28 -10.84
C ALA A 139 -2.13 12.68 -10.22
N SER A 140 -3.09 11.75 -10.16
CA SER A 140 -4.40 11.99 -9.57
C SER A 140 -4.39 11.76 -8.05
N THR A 141 -5.17 12.56 -7.32
CA THR A 141 -5.41 12.34 -5.89
C THR A 141 -6.54 11.34 -5.60
N SER A 142 -7.29 10.95 -6.62
CA SER A 142 -8.46 10.07 -6.49
C SER A 142 -8.20 8.62 -6.93
N GLN A 143 -7.16 8.40 -7.72
CA GLN A 143 -6.85 7.07 -8.26
C GLN A 143 -5.40 6.96 -8.71
N ILE A 144 -4.93 5.72 -8.80
CA ILE A 144 -3.74 5.37 -9.57
C ILE A 144 -4.16 4.42 -10.68
N LEU A 145 -3.52 4.52 -11.84
CA LEU A 145 -3.85 3.67 -12.97
C LEU A 145 -2.60 3.29 -13.76
N ILE A 146 -2.66 2.13 -14.38
CA ILE A 146 -1.71 1.70 -15.40
C ILE A 146 -2.48 1.30 -16.66
N ASP A 147 -2.06 1.85 -17.80
CA ASP A 147 -2.59 1.51 -19.12
C ASP A 147 -1.57 0.65 -19.85
N GLY A 148 -1.84 -0.63 -19.92
CA GLY A 148 -0.96 -1.58 -20.59
C GLY A 148 -0.82 -1.33 -22.10
N GLY A 149 -1.89 -0.84 -22.74
CA GLY A 149 -1.85 -0.48 -24.14
C GLY A 149 -1.86 -1.66 -25.13
N ALA A 150 -1.77 -1.28 -26.41
CA ALA A 150 -1.79 -2.24 -27.52
C ALA A 150 -0.35 -2.56 -28.00
N ASN A 151 -0.13 -3.81 -28.38
CA ASN A 151 1.13 -4.29 -28.98
C ASN A 151 2.37 -3.93 -28.15
N GLN A 152 2.26 -3.99 -26.84
CA GLN A 152 3.35 -3.70 -25.91
C GLN A 152 4.21 -4.95 -25.66
N PRO A 153 5.54 -4.77 -25.48
CA PRO A 153 6.38 -5.83 -24.95
C PRO A 153 6.01 -6.16 -23.50
N LYS A 154 6.65 -7.16 -22.93
CA LYS A 154 6.49 -7.49 -21.51
C LYS A 154 6.69 -6.25 -20.65
N ASN A 155 5.82 -6.11 -19.66
CA ASN A 155 5.82 -4.98 -18.74
C ASN A 155 5.84 -5.46 -17.30
N VAL A 156 6.72 -4.89 -16.49
CA VAL A 156 6.76 -5.10 -15.03
C VAL A 156 6.92 -3.74 -14.39
N ASP A 157 5.94 -3.33 -13.57
CA ASP A 157 5.94 -2.01 -12.98
C ASP A 157 5.37 -2.01 -11.57
N TRP A 158 6.08 -1.34 -10.67
CA TRP A 158 5.74 -1.21 -9.28
C TRP A 158 5.24 0.19 -8.96
N VAL A 159 4.28 0.27 -8.06
CA VAL A 159 3.91 1.51 -7.38
C VAL A 159 3.91 1.25 -5.88
N ILE A 160 4.66 2.06 -5.15
CA ILE A 160 4.97 1.84 -3.74
C ILE A 160 4.59 3.07 -2.94
N SER A 161 3.96 2.86 -1.79
CA SER A 161 3.59 3.92 -0.87
C SER A 161 4.83 4.54 -0.20
N GLN A 162 4.61 5.65 0.50
CA GLN A 162 5.57 6.10 1.50
C GLN A 162 5.68 5.11 2.65
N ALA A 163 6.71 5.28 3.48
CA ALA A 163 6.83 4.53 4.73
C ALA A 163 5.74 4.96 5.72
N PHE A 164 5.05 3.99 6.32
CA PHE A 164 4.13 4.25 7.42
C PHE A 164 4.78 3.87 8.74
N ASP A 165 4.80 4.81 9.67
CA ASP A 165 5.24 4.56 11.04
C ASP A 165 4.07 3.99 11.84
N VAL A 166 4.06 2.69 11.94
CA VAL A 166 2.97 1.94 12.56
C VAL A 166 2.95 2.04 14.10
N ARG A 167 3.97 2.62 14.71
CA ARG A 167 3.99 2.88 16.16
C ARG A 167 3.07 4.04 16.57
N LYS A 168 2.80 4.96 15.65
CA LYS A 168 1.92 6.12 15.89
C LYS A 168 0.44 5.77 15.89
N THR A 169 0.09 4.48 15.84
CA THR A 169 -1.29 4.02 15.89
C THR A 169 -1.92 4.14 17.26
N THR A 170 -1.13 4.31 18.32
CA THR A 170 -1.65 4.59 19.66
C THR A 170 -1.36 6.04 20.04
N PRO A 171 -2.39 6.81 20.48
CA PRO A 171 -2.15 8.14 21.02
C PRO A 171 -1.17 8.06 22.20
N ASP A 172 -0.08 8.80 22.15
CA ASP A 172 0.82 8.93 23.28
C ASP A 172 0.16 9.82 24.34
N THR A 173 -0.61 9.21 25.20
CA THR A 173 -1.21 9.87 26.36
C THR A 173 -0.20 10.05 27.51
N GLY A 174 1.01 9.46 27.39
CA GLY A 174 2.00 9.48 28.45
C GLY A 174 2.68 10.84 28.64
N VAL A 175 2.76 11.65 27.60
CA VAL A 175 3.43 12.98 27.67
C VAL A 175 2.65 13.96 28.54
N ALA A 176 1.33 13.93 28.47
CA ALA A 176 0.48 14.82 29.29
C ALA A 176 0.57 14.50 30.78
N LEU A 177 0.73 13.24 31.15
CA LEU A 177 0.84 12.80 32.54
C LEU A 177 2.19 13.12 33.17
N LYS A 178 3.27 13.12 32.38
CA LYS A 178 4.61 13.51 32.84
C LYS A 178 4.70 14.99 33.17
N ASN A 179 4.02 15.83 32.41
CA ASN A 179 4.02 17.27 32.65
C ASN A 179 3.19 17.67 33.90
N ILE A 180 2.22 16.86 34.27
CA ILE A 180 1.39 17.10 35.47
C ILE A 180 2.16 16.72 36.74
N SER A 181 2.97 15.65 36.69
CA SER A 181 3.73 15.20 37.86
C SER A 181 4.91 16.13 38.22
N THR A 182 5.50 16.82 37.24
CA THR A 182 6.59 17.77 37.46
C THR A 182 6.14 19.11 38.09
N THR A 183 4.87 19.45 37.94
CA THR A 183 4.33 20.68 38.56
C THR A 183 3.86 20.49 40.00
N MET A 184 3.75 19.27 40.51
CA MET A 184 3.32 18.99 41.87
C MET A 184 4.48 18.83 42.87
N ASP A 185 5.70 18.66 42.39
CA ASP A 185 6.88 18.47 43.24
C ASP A 185 7.57 19.80 43.65
N GLU A 186 7.03 20.96 43.25
CA GLU A 186 7.57 22.25 43.61
C GLU A 186 6.82 22.98 44.75
N TYR A 187 5.99 22.28 45.53
CA TYR A 187 5.30 22.82 46.68
C TYR A 187 5.49 21.97 47.91
#